data_009bd0653e81192a8f3ce37078388349
#
_entry.id   009bd0653e81192a8f3ce37078388349
#
_cell.length_a   1.000
_cell.length_b   1.000
_cell.length_c   1.000
_cell.angle_alpha   90.00
_cell.angle_beta   90.00
_cell.angle_gamma   90.00
#
_symmetry.space_group_name_H-M   'P 1'
#
loop_
_entity.id
_entity.type
_entity.pdbx_description
1 polymer ?
#
loop_
_entity_poly.entity_id
_entity_poly.type
_entity_poly.pdbx_seq_one_letter_code
_entity_poly.pdbx_strand_id
1 'polypeptide(L)'
;MLIIAFLGCLVRKDLRHSLMFAFPIIIIIGMYVWLFTLYPVQWGLKKLPFVEQTRIREISASDYSNIKYKHPKHDGVIEFITDKKLDDCEIILEGGCKRNLSYNDFMNNDSLAILISYDVVFVKEMNDKFFYKALFIMEQSNKNILCDSIYCKVFMIRMFAPICETNEFAIPYNKLFQMENSVYNEVEPTAEHCSSPNH
;
A
#
# COMPACT_ATOMS: atom_id res chain seq x y z
N MET A 1 -14.59 2.40 -29.76
CA MET A 1 -15.55 3.12 -30.65
C MET A 1 -15.20 4.61 -30.85
N LEU A 2 -14.90 5.39 -29.82
CA LEU A 2 -14.58 6.84 -29.94
C LEU A 2 -13.43 7.15 -30.91
N ILE A 3 -12.33 6.39 -30.84
CA ILE A 3 -11.14 6.59 -31.70
C ILE A 3 -11.50 6.31 -33.18
N ILE A 4 -12.30 5.30 -33.46
CA ILE A 4 -12.73 4.97 -34.84
C ILE A 4 -13.63 6.07 -35.39
N ALA A 5 -14.56 6.60 -34.58
CA ALA A 5 -15.41 7.73 -34.97
C ALA A 5 -14.59 8.99 -35.24
N PHE A 6 -13.59 9.29 -34.40
CA PHE A 6 -12.67 10.41 -34.59
C PHE A 6 -11.88 10.29 -35.90
N LEU A 7 -11.30 9.12 -36.18
CA LEU A 7 -10.59 8.86 -37.44
C LEU A 7 -11.51 8.98 -38.66
N GLY A 8 -12.76 8.50 -38.57
CA GLY A 8 -13.77 8.62 -39.62
C GLY A 8 -14.12 10.08 -39.93
N CYS A 9 -14.25 10.93 -38.90
CA CYS A 9 -14.50 12.37 -39.08
C CYS A 9 -13.30 13.12 -39.66
N LEU A 10 -12.06 12.75 -39.27
CA LEU A 10 -10.84 13.29 -39.86
C LEU A 10 -10.74 13.00 -41.36
N VAL A 11 -11.04 11.76 -41.78
CA VAL A 11 -11.03 11.36 -43.19
C VAL A 11 -12.06 12.14 -44.01
N ARG A 12 -13.22 12.45 -43.43
CA ARG A 12 -14.28 13.23 -44.07
C ARG A 12 -14.05 14.74 -44.03
N LYS A 13 -12.92 15.23 -43.46
CA LYS A 13 -12.62 16.65 -43.26
C LYS A 13 -13.69 17.45 -42.51
N ASP A 14 -14.49 16.78 -41.70
CA ASP A 14 -15.51 17.43 -40.88
C ASP A 14 -14.92 17.87 -39.55
N LEU A 15 -14.33 19.07 -39.55
CA LEU A 15 -13.54 19.63 -38.47
C LEU A 15 -14.35 19.77 -37.16
N ARG A 16 -15.64 20.12 -37.27
CA ARG A 16 -16.50 20.32 -36.08
C ARG A 16 -16.76 19.02 -35.34
N HIS A 17 -17.13 17.98 -36.08
CA HIS A 17 -17.35 16.65 -35.46
C HIS A 17 -16.05 16.03 -34.98
N SER A 18 -14.95 16.24 -35.70
CA SER A 18 -13.62 15.77 -35.28
C SER A 18 -13.19 16.38 -33.94
N LEU A 19 -13.43 17.67 -33.70
CA LEU A 19 -13.15 18.35 -32.45
C LEU A 19 -14.01 17.83 -31.29
N MET A 20 -15.29 17.51 -31.53
CA MET A 20 -16.16 16.95 -30.50
C MET A 20 -15.67 15.58 -30.00
N PHE A 21 -15.07 14.76 -30.87
CA PHE A 21 -14.50 13.47 -30.48
C PHE A 21 -13.06 13.59 -29.93
N ALA A 22 -12.29 14.60 -30.38
CA ALA A 22 -10.93 14.84 -29.88
C ALA A 22 -10.91 15.23 -28.39
N PHE A 23 -11.85 16.05 -27.96
CA PHE A 23 -11.87 16.60 -26.60
C PHE A 23 -11.93 15.50 -25.51
N PRO A 24 -12.88 14.53 -25.54
CA PRO A 24 -12.89 13.46 -24.55
C PRO A 24 -11.65 12.56 -24.62
N ILE A 25 -11.07 12.35 -25.80
CA ILE A 25 -9.85 11.57 -25.96
C ILE A 25 -8.67 12.28 -25.29
N ILE A 26 -8.53 13.59 -25.47
CA ILE A 26 -7.49 14.39 -24.83
C ILE A 26 -7.64 14.37 -23.31
N ILE A 27 -8.86 14.46 -22.79
CA ILE A 27 -9.11 14.37 -21.35
C ILE A 27 -8.69 13.01 -20.81
N ILE A 28 -9.06 11.92 -21.48
CA ILE A 28 -8.71 10.56 -21.07
C ILE A 28 -7.19 10.39 -21.06
N ILE A 29 -6.49 10.81 -22.13
CA ILE A 29 -5.03 10.74 -22.22
C ILE A 29 -4.40 11.59 -21.09
N GLY A 30 -4.88 12.81 -20.89
CA GLY A 30 -4.40 13.70 -19.83
C GLY A 30 -4.57 13.09 -18.44
N MET A 31 -5.69 12.44 -18.19
CA MET A 31 -5.97 11.73 -16.94
C MET A 31 -4.99 10.55 -16.72
N TYR A 32 -4.74 9.75 -17.77
CA TYR A 32 -3.77 8.66 -17.70
C TYR A 32 -2.37 9.17 -17.42
N VAL A 33 -1.89 10.19 -18.18
CA VAL A 33 -0.57 10.80 -17.94
C VAL A 33 -0.45 11.31 -16.52
N TRP A 34 -1.49 11.95 -16.01
CA TRP A 34 -1.52 12.44 -14.63
C TRP A 34 -1.44 11.30 -13.60
N LEU A 35 -2.20 10.21 -13.79
CA LEU A 35 -2.12 9.02 -12.92
C LEU A 35 -0.73 8.37 -12.94
N PHE A 36 -0.12 8.22 -14.11
CA PHE A 36 1.24 7.67 -14.24
C PHE A 36 2.29 8.53 -13.51
N THR A 37 2.15 9.86 -13.54
CA THR A 37 3.09 10.75 -12.85
C THR A 37 2.90 10.75 -11.33
N LEU A 38 1.67 10.58 -10.85
CA LEU A 38 1.37 10.57 -9.42
C LEU A 38 1.74 9.24 -8.73
N TYR A 39 1.57 8.12 -9.44
CA TYR A 39 1.73 6.78 -8.87
C TYR A 39 2.74 5.93 -9.64
N PRO A 40 4.01 6.40 -9.73
CA PRO A 40 5.00 5.74 -10.58
C PRO A 40 5.36 4.33 -10.11
N VAL A 41 5.26 4.02 -8.83
CA VAL A 41 5.52 2.67 -8.29
C VAL A 41 4.40 1.72 -8.72
N GLN A 42 3.15 2.11 -8.53
CA GLN A 42 1.98 1.29 -8.87
C GLN A 42 1.89 0.96 -10.36
N TRP A 43 2.37 1.86 -11.23
CA TRP A 43 2.44 1.62 -12.67
C TRP A 43 3.74 0.98 -13.15
N GLY A 44 4.61 0.53 -12.23
CA GLY A 44 5.86 -0.13 -12.56
C GLY A 44 6.94 0.79 -13.17
N LEU A 45 6.75 2.10 -13.12
CA LEU A 45 7.74 3.08 -13.61
C LEU A 45 8.93 3.24 -12.64
N LYS A 46 8.73 2.86 -11.39
CA LYS A 46 9.78 2.81 -10.36
C LYS A 46 9.77 1.44 -9.69
N LYS A 47 10.92 1.05 -9.15
CA LYS A 47 11.03 -0.18 -8.35
C LYS A 47 10.18 -0.05 -7.11
N LEU A 48 9.55 -1.16 -6.70
CA LEU A 48 8.81 -1.27 -5.45
C LEU A 48 9.68 -0.83 -4.26
N PRO A 49 9.10 -0.12 -3.29
CA PRO A 49 9.77 0.13 -2.03
C PRO A 49 10.03 -1.18 -1.29
N PHE A 50 11.19 -1.27 -0.67
CA PHE A 50 11.60 -2.41 0.13
C PHE A 50 11.62 -2.03 1.61
N VAL A 51 10.92 -2.80 2.44
CA VAL A 51 10.96 -2.65 3.90
C VAL A 51 12.24 -3.30 4.41
N GLU A 52 13.16 -2.50 4.93
CA GLU A 52 14.49 -2.96 5.37
C GLU A 52 14.51 -3.30 6.85
N GLN A 53 13.81 -2.52 7.66
CA GLN A 53 13.81 -2.66 9.09
C GLN A 53 12.43 -2.41 9.67
N THR A 54 12.09 -3.13 10.72
CA THR A 54 10.85 -2.96 11.45
C THR A 54 11.08 -2.92 12.96
N ARG A 55 10.25 -2.14 13.64
CA ARG A 55 10.24 -2.02 15.10
C ARG A 55 8.81 -1.97 15.59
N ILE A 56 8.53 -2.66 16.70
CA ILE A 56 7.23 -2.60 17.35
C ILE A 56 7.41 -1.91 18.70
N ARG A 57 6.46 -1.08 19.06
CA ARG A 57 6.41 -0.42 20.37
C ARG A 57 4.99 -0.13 20.83
N GLU A 58 4.88 0.21 22.08
CA GLU A 58 3.63 0.73 22.66
C GLU A 58 3.26 2.09 22.07
N ILE A 59 1.97 2.39 22.13
CA ILE A 59 1.41 3.65 21.68
C ILE A 59 1.71 4.75 22.70
N SER A 60 2.19 5.87 22.22
CA SER A 60 2.34 7.10 22.98
C SER A 60 1.27 8.13 22.58
N ALA A 61 1.01 9.10 23.45
CA ALA A 61 0.06 10.16 23.14
C ALA A 61 0.42 10.95 21.88
N SER A 62 1.71 11.07 21.56
CA SER A 62 2.21 11.75 20.35
C SER A 62 1.89 10.99 19.06
N ASP A 63 1.58 9.70 19.12
CA ASP A 63 1.26 8.91 17.93
C ASP A 63 -0.08 9.29 17.32
N TYR A 64 -0.99 9.80 18.13
CA TYR A 64 -2.30 10.24 17.69
C TYR A 64 -2.33 11.60 17.00
N SER A 65 -1.24 12.36 16.99
CA SER A 65 -1.20 13.75 16.50
C SER A 65 -1.45 13.89 14.99
N ASN A 66 -1.19 12.86 14.18
CA ASN A 66 -1.27 12.90 12.72
C ASN A 66 -2.12 11.77 12.12
N ILE A 67 -3.04 11.21 12.89
CA ILE A 67 -3.87 10.08 12.47
C ILE A 67 -5.08 10.56 11.69
N LYS A 68 -5.32 9.92 10.55
CA LYS A 68 -6.45 10.18 9.67
C LYS A 68 -7.74 9.52 10.18
N TYR A 69 -7.63 8.33 10.74
CA TYR A 69 -8.74 7.55 11.27
C TYR A 69 -8.59 7.36 12.77
N LYS A 70 -9.41 8.05 13.56
CA LYS A 70 -9.46 7.87 15.01
C LYS A 70 -10.23 6.59 15.34
N HIS A 71 -9.57 5.44 15.22
CA HIS A 71 -10.15 4.21 15.74
C HIS A 71 -10.11 4.26 17.28
N PRO A 72 -11.17 3.79 17.99
CA PRO A 72 -11.26 3.90 19.43
C PRO A 72 -10.19 3.12 20.19
N LYS A 73 -9.54 2.15 19.54
CA LYS A 73 -8.54 1.31 20.19
C LYS A 73 -7.53 0.76 19.19
N HIS A 74 -6.31 1.24 19.29
CA HIS A 74 -5.16 0.62 18.64
C HIS A 74 -4.39 -0.20 19.67
N ASP A 75 -3.79 -1.31 19.26
CA ASP A 75 -3.06 -2.22 20.11
C ASP A 75 -1.55 -1.91 20.15
N GLY A 76 -1.02 -1.22 19.16
CA GLY A 76 0.39 -0.84 19.10
C GLY A 76 0.78 -0.04 17.87
N VAL A 77 2.09 0.23 17.78
CA VAL A 77 2.71 0.93 16.65
C VAL A 77 3.78 0.03 16.04
N ILE A 78 3.71 -0.13 14.71
CA ILE A 78 4.81 -0.68 13.92
C ILE A 78 5.51 0.50 13.25
N GLU A 79 6.78 0.69 13.55
CA GLU A 79 7.67 1.59 12.83
C GLU A 79 8.44 0.77 11.79
N PHE A 80 8.54 1.27 10.57
CA PHE A 80 9.30 0.59 9.53
C PHE A 80 10.04 1.59 8.63
N ILE A 81 11.11 1.10 8.04
CA ILE A 81 12.01 1.89 7.19
C ILE A 81 12.01 1.28 5.80
N THR A 82 11.85 2.12 4.79
CA THR A 82 11.91 1.72 3.39
C THR A 82 13.08 2.39 2.67
N ASP A 83 13.60 1.70 1.64
CA ASP A 83 14.65 2.22 0.74
C ASP A 83 14.14 3.32 -0.20
N LYS A 84 12.83 3.43 -0.36
CA LYS A 84 12.16 4.42 -1.22
C LYS A 84 10.89 4.93 -0.59
N LYS A 85 10.51 6.14 -0.95
CA LYS A 85 9.23 6.71 -0.53
C LYS A 85 8.08 5.90 -1.12
N LEU A 86 7.09 5.59 -0.29
CA LEU A 86 5.80 5.05 -0.74
C LEU A 86 5.07 6.12 -1.57
N ASP A 87 4.28 5.69 -2.55
CA ASP A 87 3.47 6.62 -3.33
C ASP A 87 2.44 7.32 -2.45
N ASP A 88 2.03 8.53 -2.86
CA ASP A 88 1.01 9.31 -2.15
C ASP A 88 -0.40 8.77 -2.48
N CYS A 89 -0.72 7.63 -1.91
CA CYS A 89 -1.96 6.89 -2.09
C CYS A 89 -2.49 6.40 -0.74
N GLU A 90 -3.55 5.63 -0.74
CA GLU A 90 -3.98 4.91 0.45
C GLU A 90 -3.00 3.80 0.75
N ILE A 91 -2.44 3.81 1.96
CA ILE A 91 -1.46 2.84 2.40
C ILE A 91 -2.07 2.04 3.53
N ILE A 92 -2.12 0.72 3.36
CA ILE A 92 -2.62 -0.23 4.35
C ILE A 92 -1.50 -1.19 4.70
N LEU A 93 -1.35 -1.51 5.99
CA LEU A 93 -0.49 -2.58 6.46
C LEU A 93 -1.37 -3.71 6.96
N GLU A 94 -1.19 -4.89 6.41
CA GLU A 94 -1.91 -6.11 6.84
C GLU A 94 -0.93 -7.22 7.13
N GLY A 95 -1.30 -8.09 8.08
CA GLY A 95 -0.49 -9.23 8.47
C GLY A 95 -1.32 -10.43 8.88
N GLY A 96 -0.84 -11.62 8.56
CA GLY A 96 -1.46 -12.90 8.88
C GLY A 96 -0.44 -13.98 9.24
N CYS A 97 -0.91 -15.14 9.70
CA CYS A 97 -0.05 -16.28 10.05
C CYS A 97 0.54 -17.00 8.84
N LYS A 98 0.01 -16.80 7.65
CA LYS A 98 0.50 -17.43 6.41
C LYS A 98 1.43 -16.50 5.67
N ARG A 99 2.44 -17.06 5.01
CA ARG A 99 3.34 -16.35 4.10
C ARG A 99 2.70 -16.10 2.74
N ASN A 100 3.21 -15.11 2.05
CA ASN A 100 2.87 -14.80 0.65
C ASN A 100 1.38 -14.53 0.41
N LEU A 101 0.67 -14.00 1.41
CA LEU A 101 -0.69 -13.52 1.22
C LEU A 101 -0.66 -12.25 0.35
N SER A 102 -1.53 -12.21 -0.64
CA SER A 102 -1.78 -11.04 -1.46
C SER A 102 -2.89 -10.17 -0.84
N TYR A 103 -3.04 -8.95 -1.30
CA TYR A 103 -4.16 -8.09 -0.91
C TYR A 103 -5.53 -8.76 -1.16
N ASN A 104 -5.67 -9.47 -2.29
CA ASN A 104 -6.91 -10.16 -2.61
C ASN A 104 -7.22 -11.31 -1.65
N ASP A 105 -6.20 -11.96 -1.09
CA ASP A 105 -6.41 -13.02 -0.10
C ASP A 105 -7.01 -12.44 1.19
N PHE A 106 -6.52 -11.29 1.65
CA PHE A 106 -7.08 -10.59 2.80
C PHE A 106 -8.50 -10.10 2.53
N MET A 107 -8.75 -9.46 1.38
CA MET A 107 -10.07 -8.95 1.03
C MET A 107 -11.14 -10.02 0.86
N ASN A 108 -10.76 -11.21 0.39
CA ASN A 108 -11.70 -12.33 0.19
C ASN A 108 -11.92 -13.17 1.46
N ASN A 109 -11.07 -13.03 2.47
CA ASN A 109 -11.16 -13.81 3.69
C ASN A 109 -10.63 -13.04 4.90
N ASP A 110 -11.50 -12.28 5.53
CA ASP A 110 -11.20 -11.47 6.73
C ASP A 110 -10.56 -12.28 7.85
N SER A 111 -10.80 -13.61 7.91
CA SER A 111 -10.20 -14.47 8.94
C SER A 111 -8.69 -14.69 8.77
N LEU A 112 -8.11 -14.31 7.63
CA LEU A 112 -6.65 -14.40 7.41
C LEU A 112 -5.90 -13.21 8.01
N ALA A 113 -6.54 -12.05 8.11
CA ALA A 113 -5.97 -10.86 8.70
C ALA A 113 -5.98 -10.98 10.23
N ILE A 114 -4.82 -10.89 10.85
CA ILE A 114 -4.66 -10.86 12.31
C ILE A 114 -4.30 -9.47 12.78
N LEU A 115 -3.54 -8.74 11.95
CA LEU A 115 -3.06 -7.41 12.22
C LEU A 115 -3.41 -6.52 11.03
N ILE A 116 -4.08 -5.39 11.30
CA ILE A 116 -4.49 -4.44 10.27
C ILE A 116 -4.16 -3.02 10.73
N SER A 117 -3.63 -2.21 9.82
CA SER A 117 -3.48 -0.77 10.00
C SER A 117 -3.90 -0.02 8.75
N TYR A 118 -4.85 0.88 8.90
CA TYR A 118 -5.25 1.86 7.88
C TYR A 118 -4.56 3.22 8.07
N ASP A 119 -3.82 3.38 9.17
CA ASP A 119 -3.14 4.61 9.56
C ASP A 119 -1.63 4.46 9.43
N VAL A 120 -1.16 4.38 8.19
CA VAL A 120 0.28 4.41 7.87
C VAL A 120 0.69 5.84 7.56
N VAL A 121 1.57 6.39 8.38
CA VAL A 121 1.98 7.80 8.33
C VAL A 121 3.48 7.91 8.05
N PHE A 122 3.83 8.74 7.06
CA PHE A 122 5.21 9.16 6.84
C PHE A 122 5.70 10.02 8.00
N VAL A 123 6.85 9.69 8.55
CA VAL A 123 7.44 10.39 9.71
C VAL A 123 8.52 11.35 9.26
N LYS A 124 9.52 10.86 8.54
CA LYS A 124 10.68 11.65 8.08
C LYS A 124 11.48 10.92 7.01
N GLU A 125 12.32 11.68 6.33
CA GLU A 125 13.38 11.17 5.46
C GLU A 125 14.74 11.48 6.12
N MET A 126 15.64 10.51 6.11
CA MET A 126 17.00 10.67 6.64
C MET A 126 17.94 9.68 5.96
N ASN A 127 19.04 10.15 5.39
CA ASN A 127 20.06 9.34 4.71
C ASN A 127 19.45 8.45 3.59
N ASP A 128 18.61 9.02 2.74
CA ASP A 128 17.91 8.33 1.65
C ASP A 128 17.02 7.16 2.13
N LYS A 129 16.63 7.16 3.39
CA LYS A 129 15.69 6.22 3.99
C LYS A 129 14.43 6.94 4.42
N PHE A 130 13.31 6.25 4.26
CA PHE A 130 11.98 6.78 4.52
C PHE A 130 11.37 6.06 5.72
N PHE A 131 11.07 6.83 6.77
CA PHE A 131 10.56 6.32 8.03
C PHE A 131 9.05 6.46 8.07
N TYR A 132 8.38 5.37 8.40
CA TYR A 132 6.93 5.30 8.53
C TYR A 132 6.53 4.74 9.89
N LYS A 133 5.34 5.10 10.33
CA LYS A 133 4.67 4.47 11.47
C LYS A 133 3.25 4.02 11.06
N ALA A 134 2.84 2.86 11.53
CA ALA A 134 1.52 2.29 11.35
C ALA A 134 0.90 2.00 12.71
N LEU A 135 -0.25 2.57 13.01
CA LEU A 135 -1.01 2.21 14.20
C LEU A 135 -1.89 1.01 13.85
N PHE A 136 -1.67 -0.11 14.50
CA PHE A 136 -2.35 -1.35 14.16
C PHE A 136 -3.38 -1.77 15.19
N ILE A 137 -4.33 -2.57 14.72
CA ILE A 137 -5.35 -3.24 15.50
C ILE A 137 -5.15 -4.73 15.30
N MET A 138 -5.24 -5.50 16.37
CA MET A 138 -5.29 -6.95 16.29
C MET A 138 -6.73 -7.44 16.31
N GLU A 139 -7.10 -8.22 15.31
CA GLU A 139 -8.44 -8.76 15.21
C GLU A 139 -8.67 -9.83 16.29
N GLN A 140 -9.63 -9.55 17.18
CA GLN A 140 -9.87 -10.38 18.38
C GLN A 140 -10.43 -11.76 18.06
N SER A 141 -11.05 -11.95 16.91
CA SER A 141 -11.61 -13.25 16.48
C SER A 141 -10.53 -14.32 16.34
N ASN A 142 -9.29 -13.93 16.16
CA ASN A 142 -8.16 -14.80 15.88
C ASN A 142 -7.21 -15.02 17.06
N LYS A 143 -7.59 -14.65 18.29
CA LYS A 143 -6.74 -14.77 19.51
C LYS A 143 -6.28 -16.20 19.85
N ASN A 144 -6.91 -17.21 19.26
CA ASN A 144 -6.54 -18.62 19.46
C ASN A 144 -5.65 -19.19 18.35
N ILE A 145 -5.20 -18.36 17.41
CA ILE A 145 -4.32 -18.81 16.34
C ILE A 145 -2.90 -18.86 16.89
N LEU A 146 -2.39 -20.07 17.06
CA LEU A 146 -0.99 -20.33 17.40
C LEU A 146 -0.15 -20.17 16.14
N CYS A 147 0.45 -19.00 15.96
CA CYS A 147 1.50 -18.81 14.98
C CYS A 147 2.74 -18.19 15.64
N ASP A 148 3.93 -18.60 15.18
CA ASP A 148 5.18 -18.10 15.74
C ASP A 148 5.45 -16.66 15.30
N SER A 149 4.98 -16.31 14.11
CA SER A 149 5.19 -14.98 13.51
C SER A 149 3.99 -14.55 12.67
N ILE A 150 3.73 -13.25 12.65
CA ILE A 150 2.81 -12.61 11.72
C ILE A 150 3.64 -12.09 10.53
N TYR A 151 3.24 -12.47 9.33
CA TYR A 151 3.85 -12.04 8.08
C TYR A 151 3.07 -10.85 7.54
N CYS A 152 3.73 -9.71 7.50
CA CYS A 152 3.12 -8.43 7.15
C CYS A 152 3.61 -7.92 5.81
N LYS A 153 2.72 -7.19 5.12
CA LYS A 153 3.02 -6.42 3.91
C LYS A 153 2.39 -5.04 4.00
N VAL A 154 2.98 -4.10 3.29
CA VAL A 154 2.38 -2.77 3.09
C VAL A 154 1.81 -2.72 1.69
N PHE A 155 0.53 -2.42 1.59
CA PHE A 155 -0.22 -2.30 0.34
C PHE A 155 -0.42 -0.82 0.00
N MET A 156 -0.17 -0.48 -1.26
CA MET A 156 -0.43 0.83 -1.84
C MET A 156 -1.64 0.73 -2.76
N ILE A 157 -2.73 1.39 -2.38
CA ILE A 157 -4.04 1.24 -3.01
C ILE A 157 -4.49 2.58 -3.57
N ARG A 158 -4.93 2.59 -4.81
CA ARG A 158 -5.58 3.74 -5.43
C ARG A 158 -6.60 3.29 -6.46
N MET A 159 -7.70 4.02 -6.52
CA MET A 159 -8.71 3.82 -7.56
C MET A 159 -8.07 3.98 -8.95
N PHE A 160 -8.33 3.04 -9.85
CA PHE A 160 -7.83 2.98 -11.23
C PHE A 160 -6.32 2.76 -11.40
N ALA A 161 -5.62 2.32 -10.37
CA ALA A 161 -4.22 1.91 -10.47
C ALA A 161 -4.04 0.47 -9.95
N PRO A 162 -3.03 -0.28 -10.43
CA PRO A 162 -2.70 -1.58 -9.86
C PRO A 162 -2.36 -1.47 -8.38
N ILE A 163 -2.78 -2.47 -7.60
CA ILE A 163 -2.35 -2.58 -6.21
C ILE A 163 -0.92 -3.06 -6.19
N CYS A 164 -0.07 -2.34 -5.47
CA CYS A 164 1.31 -2.74 -5.25
C CYS A 164 1.52 -3.10 -3.79
N GLU A 165 2.39 -4.06 -3.56
CA GLU A 165 2.77 -4.52 -2.24
C GLU A 165 4.29 -4.48 -2.05
N THR A 166 4.74 -4.19 -0.82
CA THR A 166 6.16 -4.29 -0.47
C THR A 166 6.58 -5.75 -0.31
N ASN A 167 7.88 -5.99 -0.07
CA ASN A 167 8.32 -7.28 0.42
C ASN A 167 7.61 -7.64 1.73
N GLU A 168 7.48 -8.95 1.96
CA GLU A 168 6.97 -9.50 3.21
C GLU A 168 8.03 -9.32 4.32
N PHE A 169 7.56 -8.98 5.52
CA PHE A 169 8.38 -8.97 6.72
C PHE A 169 7.68 -9.67 7.87
N ALA A 170 8.46 -10.37 8.70
CA ALA A 170 7.91 -11.16 9.80
C ALA A 170 8.00 -10.39 11.13
N ILE A 171 6.92 -10.45 11.89
CA ILE A 171 6.83 -9.96 13.26
C ILE A 171 6.64 -11.15 14.18
N PRO A 172 7.58 -11.47 15.08
CA PRO A 172 7.39 -12.53 16.06
C PRO A 172 6.16 -12.27 16.92
N TYR A 173 5.25 -13.26 16.99
CA TYR A 173 3.97 -13.10 17.67
C TYR A 173 4.11 -12.75 19.16
N ASN A 174 5.13 -13.28 19.83
CA ASN A 174 5.43 -12.98 21.23
C ASN A 174 5.81 -11.51 21.46
N LYS A 175 6.41 -10.83 20.48
CA LYS A 175 6.77 -9.40 20.58
C LYS A 175 5.57 -8.48 20.54
N LEU A 176 4.46 -8.90 19.94
CA LEU A 176 3.21 -8.13 19.93
C LEU A 176 2.58 -8.03 21.33
N PHE A 177 2.86 -8.99 22.20
CA PHE A 177 2.35 -9.01 23.57
C PHE A 177 3.35 -8.50 24.61
N GLN A 178 4.64 -8.44 24.26
CA GLN A 178 5.72 -7.98 25.13
C GLN A 178 6.31 -6.66 24.69
N MET A 179 5.53 -5.66 24.38
CA MET A 179 5.93 -4.41 23.73
C MET A 179 7.06 -3.60 24.41
N GLU A 180 7.84 -4.22 25.27
CA GLU A 180 8.99 -3.59 25.93
C GLU A 180 10.20 -3.54 25.01
N ASN A 181 10.70 -2.33 24.71
CA ASN A 181 12.02 -2.01 24.14
C ASN A 181 12.45 -2.79 22.89
N SER A 182 11.70 -2.63 21.82
CA SER A 182 11.97 -3.33 20.57
C SER A 182 13.19 -2.77 19.83
N VAL A 183 14.11 -3.64 19.47
CA VAL A 183 15.21 -3.36 18.53
C VAL A 183 14.68 -3.46 17.11
N TYR A 184 15.18 -2.61 16.19
CA TYR A 184 14.89 -2.76 14.76
C TYR A 184 15.34 -4.14 14.26
N ASN A 185 14.46 -4.82 13.54
CA ASN A 185 14.77 -6.10 12.90
C ASN A 185 15.06 -5.84 11.41
N GLU A 186 16.16 -6.40 10.91
CA GLU A 186 16.43 -6.42 9.47
C GLU A 186 15.45 -7.38 8.77
N VAL A 187 15.00 -6.98 7.60
CA VAL A 187 14.06 -7.74 6.78
C VAL A 187 14.79 -8.35 5.61
N GLU A 188 14.67 -9.67 5.46
CA GLU A 188 15.27 -10.37 4.32
C GLU A 188 14.63 -9.93 2.99
N PRO A 189 15.42 -9.75 1.92
CA PRO A 189 14.91 -9.37 0.62
C PRO A 189 14.11 -10.50 -0.01
N THR A 190 12.82 -10.30 -0.20
CA THR A 190 11.97 -11.16 -1.01
C THR A 190 11.63 -10.44 -2.31
N ALA A 191 11.79 -11.12 -3.45
CA ALA A 191 11.47 -10.56 -4.76
C ALA A 191 9.97 -10.64 -5.01
N GLU A 192 9.27 -9.51 -4.95
CA GLU A 192 7.83 -9.45 -5.19
C GLU A 192 7.46 -8.41 -6.25
N HIS A 193 6.41 -8.70 -6.97
CA HIS A 193 5.93 -7.92 -8.11
C HIS A 193 4.61 -7.22 -7.76
N CYS A 194 4.35 -6.08 -8.38
CA CYS A 194 3.00 -5.51 -8.42
C CYS A 194 2.07 -6.55 -9.06
N SER A 195 0.99 -6.88 -8.37
CA SER A 195 -0.05 -7.75 -8.94
C SER A 195 -0.79 -6.97 -10.03
N SER A 196 -0.49 -7.27 -11.30
CA SER A 196 -1.36 -6.85 -12.39
C SER A 196 -2.64 -7.68 -12.32
N PRO A 197 -3.84 -7.08 -12.36
CA PRO A 197 -5.05 -7.85 -12.55
C PRO A 197 -4.96 -8.57 -13.90
N ASN A 198 -4.85 -9.90 -13.86
CA ASN A 198 -5.01 -10.71 -15.06
C ASN A 198 -6.42 -10.49 -15.60
N HIS A 199 -6.49 -10.01 -16.83
CA HIS A 199 -7.73 -9.96 -17.62
C HIS A 199 -8.19 -11.35 -18.01
#